data_53d2afe7f58c7c820efab054efa4808b
#
_entry.id   53d2afe7f58c7c820efab054efa4808b
#
_cell.length_a   1.000
_cell.length_b   1.000
_cell.length_c   1.000
_cell.angle_alpha   90.00
_cell.angle_beta   90.00
_cell.angle_gamma   90.00
#
_symmetry.space_group_name_H-M   'P 1'
#
loop_
_entity.id
_entity.type
_entity.pdbx_description
1 polymer ?
#
loop_
_entity_poly.entity_id
_entity_poly.type
_entity_poly.pdbx_seq_one_letter_code
_entity_poly.pdbx_strand_id
1 'polypeptide(L)'
;AYTAQGLLSGIFRQDERRLGIEYDHHNRPETLTDVMGREHHTEYSGHDLPVKMRGPGGQSVRLQWQQHHKLSGIERAGTGAEGFRYDRHGNLLAYTDGNGVVWTMEYGPFDLPVARTDGEGHRWQYRYDKDTLQLTEVINPQGESYRYILDNCGRVTEERDWGGVVWRYRYDADGLCTARVNGLEETILYSR
;
A
#
# COMPACT_ATOMS: atom_id res chain seq x y z
N ALA A 1 31.38 -1.53 -8.92
CA ALA A 1 31.84 -0.99 -10.21
C ALA A 1 30.86 0.08 -10.72
N TYR A 2 31.37 0.93 -11.62
CA TYR A 2 30.59 2.00 -12.23
C TYR A 2 30.83 2.00 -13.74
N THR A 3 29.84 2.51 -14.49
CA THR A 3 30.00 2.78 -15.94
C THR A 3 30.89 3.98 -16.18
N ALA A 4 31.28 4.24 -17.43
CA ALA A 4 32.03 5.44 -17.82
C ALA A 4 31.25 6.74 -17.54
N GLN A 5 29.91 6.68 -17.45
CA GLN A 5 29.00 7.78 -17.10
C GLN A 5 28.81 7.93 -15.57
N GLY A 6 29.48 7.11 -14.75
CA GLY A 6 29.37 7.14 -13.28
C GLY A 6 28.16 6.42 -12.70
N LEU A 7 27.42 5.65 -13.49
CA LEU A 7 26.29 4.84 -13.01
C LEU A 7 26.79 3.53 -12.39
N LEU A 8 26.10 3.04 -11.35
CA LEU A 8 26.46 1.78 -10.69
C LEU A 8 26.24 0.59 -11.63
N SER A 9 27.31 -0.06 -12.10
CA SER A 9 27.24 -1.22 -13.01
C SER A 9 27.36 -2.57 -12.31
N GLY A 10 27.73 -2.60 -11.03
CA GLY A 10 27.77 -3.84 -10.26
C GLY A 10 28.24 -3.67 -8.83
N ILE A 11 27.78 -4.59 -7.99
CA ILE A 11 28.22 -4.77 -6.60
C ILE A 11 29.01 -6.06 -6.52
N PHE A 12 30.20 -6.02 -5.90
CA PHE A 12 31.09 -7.15 -5.73
C PHE A 12 31.41 -7.37 -4.25
N ARG A 13 31.60 -8.61 -3.86
CA ARG A 13 32.13 -9.01 -2.55
C ARG A 13 33.18 -10.10 -2.75
N GLN A 14 34.42 -9.88 -2.28
CA GLN A 14 35.52 -10.83 -2.43
C GLN A 14 35.71 -11.24 -3.90
N ASP A 15 35.68 -10.27 -4.82
CA ASP A 15 35.79 -10.43 -6.28
C ASP A 15 34.66 -11.23 -6.96
N GLU A 16 33.66 -11.70 -6.19
CA GLU A 16 32.46 -12.28 -6.75
C GLU A 16 31.37 -11.20 -7.03
N ARG A 17 30.83 -11.23 -8.23
CA ARG A 17 29.72 -10.33 -8.62
C ARG A 17 28.47 -10.70 -7.85
N ARG A 18 27.92 -9.75 -7.09
CA ARG A 18 26.67 -9.91 -6.33
C ARG A 18 25.47 -9.29 -7.02
N LEU A 19 25.70 -8.29 -7.85
CA LEU A 19 24.68 -7.62 -8.65
C LEU A 19 25.35 -7.06 -9.89
N GLY A 20 24.73 -7.23 -11.05
CA GLY A 20 25.07 -6.53 -12.28
C GLY A 20 23.93 -5.64 -12.73
N ILE A 21 24.25 -4.47 -13.27
CA ILE A 21 23.28 -3.54 -13.83
C ILE A 21 23.78 -3.09 -15.19
N GLU A 22 22.96 -3.27 -16.21
CA GLU A 22 23.16 -2.72 -17.55
C GLU A 22 22.07 -1.69 -17.81
N TYR A 23 22.40 -0.66 -18.57
CA TYR A 23 21.56 0.51 -18.81
C TYR A 23 21.26 0.63 -20.29
N ASP A 24 20.07 1.10 -20.62
CA ASP A 24 19.72 1.49 -21.96
C ASP A 24 20.41 2.82 -22.38
N HIS A 25 20.15 3.25 -23.61
CA HIS A 25 20.76 4.48 -24.16
C HIS A 25 20.26 5.79 -23.48
N HIS A 26 19.22 5.71 -22.63
CA HIS A 26 18.75 6.80 -21.78
C HIS A 26 19.24 6.71 -20.34
N ASN A 27 20.19 5.82 -20.04
CA ASN A 27 20.72 5.56 -18.71
C ASN A 27 19.68 5.00 -17.71
N ARG A 28 18.67 4.27 -18.19
CA ARG A 28 17.71 3.55 -17.35
C ARG A 28 18.13 2.11 -17.17
N PRO A 29 18.01 1.50 -15.96
CA PRO A 29 18.40 0.10 -15.74
C PRO A 29 17.56 -0.85 -16.62
N GLU A 30 18.17 -1.43 -17.64
CA GLU A 30 17.52 -2.34 -18.58
C GLU A 30 17.66 -3.80 -18.15
N THR A 31 18.86 -4.18 -17.70
CA THR A 31 19.14 -5.54 -17.25
C THR A 31 19.71 -5.54 -15.85
N LEU A 32 19.14 -6.35 -14.97
CA LEU A 32 19.65 -6.68 -13.65
C LEU A 32 20.09 -8.13 -13.62
N THR A 33 21.35 -8.40 -13.27
CA THR A 33 21.89 -9.75 -13.08
C THR A 33 22.09 -10.01 -11.59
N ASP A 34 21.46 -11.05 -11.05
CA ASP A 34 21.57 -11.41 -9.63
C ASP A 34 22.84 -12.24 -9.35
N VAL A 35 23.03 -12.63 -8.08
CA VAL A 35 24.18 -13.43 -7.61
C VAL A 35 24.31 -14.80 -8.26
N MET A 36 23.23 -15.33 -8.82
CA MET A 36 23.17 -16.63 -9.50
C MET A 36 23.33 -16.49 -11.02
N GLY A 37 23.62 -15.29 -11.52
CA GLY A 37 23.71 -15.01 -12.95
C GLY A 37 22.37 -14.95 -13.68
N ARG A 38 21.25 -14.85 -12.94
CA ARG A 38 19.91 -14.77 -13.54
C ARG A 38 19.59 -13.34 -13.90
N GLU A 39 19.00 -13.13 -15.06
CA GLU A 39 18.73 -11.81 -15.61
C GLU A 39 17.25 -11.43 -15.48
N HIS A 40 17.04 -10.17 -15.15
CA HIS A 40 15.76 -9.49 -15.15
C HIS A 40 15.83 -8.33 -16.13
N HIS A 41 14.89 -8.26 -17.06
CA HIS A 41 14.88 -7.22 -18.09
C HIS A 41 13.68 -6.30 -17.90
N THR A 42 13.89 -4.99 -18.13
CA THR A 42 12.87 -3.96 -18.04
C THR A 42 12.86 -3.15 -19.34
N GLU A 43 11.69 -3.08 -19.98
CA GLU A 43 11.43 -2.20 -21.12
C GLU A 43 10.69 -0.95 -20.64
N TYR A 44 11.00 0.21 -21.20
CA TYR A 44 10.46 1.50 -20.79
C TYR A 44 9.68 2.17 -21.93
N SER A 45 8.69 2.99 -21.56
CA SER A 45 8.01 3.91 -22.47
C SER A 45 8.91 5.12 -22.80
N GLY A 46 8.46 5.94 -23.75
CA GLY A 46 9.09 7.23 -24.04
C GLY A 46 8.99 8.27 -22.91
N HIS A 47 8.25 7.98 -21.84
CA HIS A 47 8.12 8.81 -20.65
C HIS A 47 8.83 8.21 -19.42
N ASP A 48 9.83 7.37 -19.64
CA ASP A 48 10.66 6.73 -18.62
C ASP A 48 9.90 5.82 -17.63
N LEU A 49 8.70 5.39 -17.99
CA LEU A 49 7.91 4.46 -17.19
C LEU A 49 8.15 3.01 -17.66
N PRO A 50 8.34 2.05 -16.74
CA PRO A 50 8.47 0.64 -17.10
C PRO A 50 7.16 0.13 -17.70
N VAL A 51 7.22 -0.49 -18.88
CA VAL A 51 6.04 -1.03 -19.57
C VAL A 51 6.05 -2.54 -19.64
N LYS A 52 7.22 -3.16 -19.51
CA LYS A 52 7.33 -4.60 -19.44
C LYS A 52 8.54 -5.03 -18.63
N MET A 53 8.34 -6.01 -17.78
CA MET A 53 9.38 -6.62 -16.99
C MET A 53 9.39 -8.13 -17.26
N ARG A 54 10.57 -8.71 -17.45
CA ARG A 54 10.76 -10.14 -17.66
C ARG A 54 11.72 -10.69 -16.62
N GLY A 55 11.30 -11.75 -15.93
CA GLY A 55 12.13 -12.47 -14.99
C GLY A 55 12.91 -13.61 -15.65
N PRO A 56 13.86 -14.22 -14.91
CA PRO A 56 14.78 -15.26 -15.42
C PRO A 56 14.08 -16.55 -15.85
N GLY A 57 12.89 -16.84 -15.36
CA GLY A 57 12.05 -17.98 -15.78
C GLY A 57 11.19 -17.70 -17.03
N GLY A 58 11.38 -16.57 -17.70
CA GLY A 58 10.61 -16.17 -18.87
C GLY A 58 9.23 -15.56 -18.54
N GLN A 59 8.83 -15.57 -17.26
CA GLN A 59 7.61 -14.88 -16.82
C GLN A 59 7.72 -13.39 -17.09
N SER A 60 6.63 -12.80 -17.58
CA SER A 60 6.60 -11.37 -17.88
C SER A 60 5.41 -10.68 -17.26
N VAL A 61 5.62 -9.42 -16.91
CA VAL A 61 4.59 -8.49 -16.44
C VAL A 61 4.56 -7.33 -17.42
N ARG A 62 3.38 -6.96 -17.90
CA ARG A 62 3.15 -5.72 -18.64
C ARG A 62 2.46 -4.72 -17.76
N LEU A 63 2.88 -3.46 -17.85
CA LEU A 63 2.36 -2.34 -17.07
C LEU A 63 1.74 -1.33 -18.03
N GLN A 64 0.54 -0.89 -17.73
CA GLN A 64 -0.17 0.14 -18.47
C GLN A 64 -0.27 1.39 -17.60
N TRP A 65 -0.04 2.54 -18.21
CA TRP A 65 -0.01 3.83 -17.54
C TRP A 65 -1.00 4.80 -18.18
N GLN A 66 -1.61 5.62 -17.37
CA GLN A 66 -2.44 6.73 -17.80
C GLN A 66 -1.76 8.08 -17.46
N GLN A 67 -2.45 9.19 -17.74
CA GLN A 67 -1.94 10.53 -17.45
C GLN A 67 -1.44 10.64 -16.00
N HIS A 68 -0.46 11.53 -15.78
CA HIS A 68 0.19 11.78 -14.49
C HIS A 68 0.89 10.55 -13.88
N HIS A 69 1.40 9.64 -14.73
CA HIS A 69 2.18 8.46 -14.31
C HIS A 69 1.43 7.54 -13.33
N LYS A 70 0.10 7.48 -13.44
CA LYS A 70 -0.71 6.55 -12.66
C LYS A 70 -0.79 5.20 -13.35
N LEU A 71 -0.53 4.12 -12.62
CA LEU A 71 -0.65 2.77 -13.11
C LEU A 71 -2.13 2.46 -13.38
N SER A 72 -2.49 2.11 -14.62
CA SER A 72 -3.88 1.80 -15.01
C SER A 72 -4.12 0.32 -15.22
N GLY A 73 -3.09 -0.49 -15.41
CA GLY A 73 -3.24 -1.93 -15.57
C GLY A 73 -1.96 -2.70 -15.37
N ILE A 74 -2.12 -3.96 -14.97
CA ILE A 74 -1.04 -4.96 -14.85
C ILE A 74 -1.53 -6.23 -15.54
N GLU A 75 -0.71 -6.76 -16.46
CA GLU A 75 -0.94 -8.05 -17.10
C GLU A 75 0.21 -9.00 -16.77
N ARG A 76 -0.12 -10.19 -16.25
CA ARG A 76 0.85 -11.27 -16.02
C ARG A 76 0.46 -12.50 -16.83
N ALA A 77 1.43 -13.19 -17.37
CA ALA A 77 1.18 -14.44 -18.06
C ALA A 77 0.51 -15.47 -17.13
N GLY A 78 -0.63 -16.02 -17.54
CA GLY A 78 -1.36 -17.04 -16.79
C GLY A 78 -2.31 -16.53 -15.71
N THR A 79 -2.40 -15.20 -15.52
CA THR A 79 -3.43 -14.56 -14.67
C THR A 79 -4.20 -13.55 -15.50
N GLY A 80 -5.41 -13.19 -15.06
CA GLY A 80 -6.18 -12.12 -15.72
C GLY A 80 -5.50 -10.75 -15.54
N ALA A 81 -5.98 -9.77 -16.30
CA ALA A 81 -5.51 -8.39 -16.19
C ALA A 81 -6.08 -7.70 -14.96
N GLU A 82 -5.22 -7.03 -14.21
CA GLU A 82 -5.61 -6.14 -13.13
C GLU A 82 -5.81 -4.71 -13.66
N GLY A 83 -6.79 -3.99 -13.13
CA GLY A 83 -7.11 -2.64 -13.56
C GLY A 83 -7.23 -1.65 -12.41
N PHE A 84 -6.83 -0.39 -12.64
CA PHE A 84 -6.88 0.68 -11.65
C PHE A 84 -7.53 1.91 -12.26
N ARG A 85 -8.49 2.50 -11.56
CA ARG A 85 -9.12 3.76 -11.93
C ARG A 85 -8.95 4.79 -10.83
N TYR A 86 -8.70 6.01 -11.20
CA TYR A 86 -8.46 7.11 -10.28
C TYR A 86 -9.39 8.29 -10.58
N ASP A 87 -9.63 9.11 -9.58
CA ASP A 87 -10.26 10.41 -9.76
C ASP A 87 -9.24 11.46 -10.28
N ARG A 88 -9.72 12.69 -10.49
CA ARG A 88 -8.89 13.82 -10.93
C ARG A 88 -7.81 14.23 -9.92
N HIS A 89 -7.96 13.90 -8.64
CA HIS A 89 -7.00 14.19 -7.58
C HIS A 89 -5.93 13.08 -7.45
N GLY A 90 -6.18 11.93 -8.10
CA GLY A 90 -5.28 10.78 -8.07
C GLY A 90 -5.63 9.76 -7.01
N ASN A 91 -6.81 9.84 -6.39
CA ASN A 91 -7.32 8.85 -5.46
C ASN A 91 -7.83 7.62 -6.22
N LEU A 92 -7.55 6.41 -5.72
CA LEU A 92 -7.97 5.16 -6.33
C LEU A 92 -9.48 4.96 -6.17
N LEU A 93 -10.24 5.08 -7.24
CA LEU A 93 -11.70 4.86 -7.24
C LEU A 93 -12.09 3.40 -7.39
N ALA A 94 -11.33 2.62 -8.13
CA ALA A 94 -11.60 1.21 -8.33
C ALA A 94 -10.32 0.42 -8.63
N TYR A 95 -10.31 -0.81 -8.12
CA TYR A 95 -9.36 -1.85 -8.46
C TYR A 95 -10.13 -3.05 -9.01
N THR A 96 -9.70 -3.58 -10.13
CA THR A 96 -10.21 -4.83 -10.71
C THR A 96 -9.10 -5.86 -10.64
N ASP A 97 -9.35 -7.00 -10.03
CA ASP A 97 -8.38 -8.09 -9.97
C ASP A 97 -8.34 -8.92 -11.25
N GLY A 98 -7.40 -9.88 -11.32
CA GLY A 98 -7.23 -10.75 -12.48
C GLY A 98 -8.41 -11.68 -12.78
N ASN A 99 -9.38 -11.82 -11.89
CA ASN A 99 -10.62 -12.58 -12.10
C ASN A 99 -11.80 -11.68 -12.51
N GLY A 100 -11.57 -10.37 -12.63
CA GLY A 100 -12.59 -9.40 -12.96
C GLY A 100 -13.41 -8.92 -11.76
N VAL A 101 -13.03 -9.27 -10.53
CA VAL A 101 -13.68 -8.81 -9.30
C VAL A 101 -13.32 -7.34 -9.08
N VAL A 102 -14.32 -6.51 -8.84
CA VAL A 102 -14.15 -5.05 -8.71
C VAL A 102 -14.34 -4.61 -7.27
N TRP A 103 -13.38 -3.85 -6.78
CA TRP A 103 -13.40 -3.18 -5.49
C TRP A 103 -13.46 -1.68 -5.74
N THR A 104 -14.28 -0.97 -4.97
CA THR A 104 -14.45 0.47 -5.14
C THR A 104 -14.15 1.22 -3.85
N MET A 105 -13.71 2.48 -4.02
CA MET A 105 -13.45 3.42 -2.93
C MET A 105 -14.19 4.73 -3.21
N GLU A 106 -14.71 5.34 -2.15
CA GLU A 106 -15.35 6.65 -2.19
C GLU A 106 -14.58 7.59 -1.26
N TYR A 107 -14.44 8.83 -1.69
CA TYR A 107 -13.70 9.84 -0.94
C TYR A 107 -14.60 11.02 -0.60
N GLY A 108 -14.40 11.55 0.58
CA GLY A 108 -15.02 12.78 1.07
C GLY A 108 -14.07 13.98 0.97
N PRO A 109 -14.34 15.05 1.74
CA PRO A 109 -13.44 16.18 1.87
C PRO A 109 -12.03 15.76 2.29
N PHE A 110 -11.01 16.52 1.85
CA PHE A 110 -9.59 16.29 2.14
C PHE A 110 -9.05 14.96 1.63
N ASP A 111 -9.69 14.40 0.58
CA ASP A 111 -9.32 13.10 -0.01
C ASP A 111 -9.32 11.93 1.00
N LEU A 112 -10.11 12.06 2.09
CA LEU A 112 -10.27 10.99 3.06
C LEU A 112 -11.21 9.91 2.53
N PRO A 113 -10.84 8.61 2.60
CA PRO A 113 -11.72 7.53 2.17
C PRO A 113 -12.93 7.44 3.11
N VAL A 114 -14.15 7.58 2.58
CA VAL A 114 -15.40 7.51 3.35
C VAL A 114 -16.15 6.20 3.20
N ALA A 115 -15.85 5.44 2.13
CA ALA A 115 -16.38 4.09 1.98
C ALA A 115 -15.48 3.24 1.08
N ARG A 116 -15.57 1.92 1.31
CA ARG A 116 -15.01 0.87 0.45
C ARG A 116 -16.07 -0.19 0.23
N THR A 117 -16.22 -0.65 -1.01
CA THR A 117 -17.06 -1.81 -1.34
C THR A 117 -16.16 -2.89 -1.94
N ASP A 118 -16.27 -4.12 -1.44
CA ASP A 118 -15.53 -5.26 -1.98
C ASP A 118 -16.26 -5.89 -3.19
N GLY A 119 -15.65 -6.91 -3.78
CA GLY A 119 -16.18 -7.58 -4.97
C GLY A 119 -17.48 -8.37 -4.75
N GLU A 120 -17.85 -8.62 -3.51
CA GLU A 120 -19.10 -9.28 -3.12
C GLU A 120 -20.20 -8.25 -2.79
N GLY A 121 -19.87 -6.95 -2.86
CA GLY A 121 -20.79 -5.85 -2.58
C GLY A 121 -20.86 -5.45 -1.10
N HIS A 122 -20.01 -6.00 -0.26
CA HIS A 122 -19.94 -5.62 1.15
C HIS A 122 -19.34 -4.22 1.29
N ARG A 123 -20.11 -3.31 1.87
CA ARG A 123 -19.76 -1.91 2.02
C ARG A 123 -19.30 -1.59 3.44
N TRP A 124 -18.07 -1.09 3.56
CA TRP A 124 -17.50 -0.52 4.77
C TRP A 124 -17.58 0.99 4.69
N GLN A 125 -17.83 1.68 5.82
CA GLN A 125 -17.86 3.13 5.88
C GLN A 125 -16.88 3.64 6.95
N TYR A 126 -16.36 4.84 6.74
CA TYR A 126 -15.38 5.46 7.63
C TYR A 126 -15.86 6.87 7.98
N ARG A 127 -15.77 7.22 9.25
CA ARG A 127 -16.08 8.56 9.73
C ARG A 127 -14.89 9.17 10.43
N TYR A 128 -14.73 10.45 10.25
CA TYR A 128 -13.60 11.22 10.74
C TYR A 128 -14.09 12.37 11.61
N ASP A 129 -13.28 12.75 12.59
CA ASP A 129 -13.46 14.00 13.30
C ASP A 129 -13.24 15.16 12.32
N LYS A 130 -14.16 16.13 12.35
CA LYS A 130 -14.17 17.24 11.37
C LYS A 130 -13.03 18.26 11.56
N ASP A 131 -12.49 18.34 12.78
CA ASP A 131 -11.46 19.34 13.14
C ASP A 131 -10.06 18.74 13.05
N THR A 132 -9.88 17.49 13.46
CA THR A 132 -8.60 16.79 13.47
C THR A 132 -8.37 15.89 12.27
N LEU A 133 -9.40 15.56 11.50
CA LEU A 133 -9.41 14.61 10.37
C LEU A 133 -8.98 13.19 10.76
N GLN A 134 -9.04 12.87 12.05
CA GLN A 134 -8.70 11.54 12.55
C GLN A 134 -9.90 10.59 12.42
N LEU A 135 -9.63 9.31 12.11
CA LEU A 135 -10.66 8.27 12.03
C LEU A 135 -11.28 8.03 13.42
N THR A 136 -12.59 8.18 13.52
CA THR A 136 -13.35 8.00 14.78
C THR A 136 -14.33 6.84 14.75
N GLU A 137 -14.75 6.39 13.56
CA GLU A 137 -15.69 5.28 13.44
C GLU A 137 -15.48 4.51 12.14
N VAL A 138 -15.56 3.18 12.23
CA VAL A 138 -15.65 2.26 11.10
C VAL A 138 -17.01 1.55 11.22
N ILE A 139 -17.77 1.48 10.12
CA ILE A 139 -19.05 0.77 10.05
C ILE A 139 -18.87 -0.40 9.11
N ASN A 140 -19.16 -1.62 9.58
CA ASN A 140 -19.06 -2.83 8.78
C ASN A 140 -20.29 -3.01 7.86
N PRO A 141 -20.30 -4.01 6.95
CA PRO A 141 -21.41 -4.27 6.05
C PRO A 141 -22.74 -4.65 6.75
N GLN A 142 -22.68 -5.11 7.99
CA GLN A 142 -23.85 -5.43 8.83
C GLN A 142 -24.44 -4.21 9.52
N GLY A 143 -23.75 -3.04 9.43
CA GLY A 143 -24.18 -1.80 10.08
C GLY A 143 -23.68 -1.64 11.51
N GLU A 144 -22.83 -2.57 11.99
CA GLU A 144 -22.22 -2.45 13.31
C GLU A 144 -21.06 -1.45 13.25
N SER A 145 -20.83 -0.76 14.36
CA SER A 145 -19.82 0.29 14.49
C SER A 145 -18.65 -0.12 15.37
N TYR A 146 -17.44 0.14 14.90
CA TYR A 146 -16.22 0.20 15.71
C TYR A 146 -15.86 1.66 15.92
N ARG A 147 -15.72 2.11 17.17
CA ARG A 147 -15.50 3.54 17.49
C ARG A 147 -14.21 3.75 18.25
N TYR A 148 -13.60 4.90 18.00
CA TYR A 148 -12.38 5.36 18.66
C TYR A 148 -12.62 6.73 19.32
N ILE A 149 -12.14 6.89 20.54
CA ILE A 149 -11.99 8.19 21.20
C ILE A 149 -10.49 8.46 21.28
N LEU A 150 -10.09 9.63 20.81
CA LEU A 150 -8.69 10.02 20.68
C LEU A 150 -8.40 11.18 21.64
N ASP A 151 -7.17 11.26 22.14
CA ASP A 151 -6.71 12.45 22.85
C ASP A 151 -6.21 13.53 21.89
N ASN A 152 -5.81 14.68 22.42
CA ASN A 152 -5.30 15.80 21.62
C ASN A 152 -3.99 15.49 20.87
N CYS A 153 -3.31 14.38 21.19
CA CYS A 153 -2.13 13.90 20.49
C CYS A 153 -2.46 12.85 19.42
N GLY A 154 -3.74 12.51 19.23
CA GLY A 154 -4.19 11.50 18.27
C GLY A 154 -4.06 10.06 18.74
N ARG A 155 -3.82 9.83 20.03
CA ARG A 155 -3.72 8.47 20.58
C ARG A 155 -5.09 7.99 21.01
N VAL A 156 -5.39 6.70 20.75
CA VAL A 156 -6.67 6.08 21.15
C VAL A 156 -6.72 5.96 22.68
N THR A 157 -7.65 6.67 23.31
CA THR A 157 -7.89 6.59 24.77
C THR A 157 -9.03 5.63 25.12
N GLU A 158 -9.97 5.44 24.21
CA GLU A 158 -11.03 4.45 24.34
C GLU A 158 -11.36 3.89 22.94
N GLU A 159 -11.65 2.60 22.87
CA GLU A 159 -12.27 1.98 21.70
C GLU A 159 -13.49 1.15 22.12
N ARG A 160 -14.45 1.07 21.22
CA ARG A 160 -15.60 0.19 21.34
C ARG A 160 -15.68 -0.68 20.10
N ASP A 161 -15.58 -1.99 20.30
CA ASP A 161 -15.64 -2.95 19.21
C ASP A 161 -17.06 -3.20 18.67
N TRP A 162 -17.16 -4.03 17.65
CA TRP A 162 -18.41 -4.42 16.99
C TRP A 162 -19.44 -5.00 17.95
N GLY A 163 -19.02 -5.72 18.98
CA GLY A 163 -19.86 -6.31 20.02
C GLY A 163 -20.22 -5.34 21.14
N GLY A 164 -19.73 -4.10 21.08
CA GLY A 164 -19.95 -3.08 22.11
C GLY A 164 -19.00 -3.18 23.30
N VAL A 165 -17.99 -4.07 23.27
CA VAL A 165 -16.98 -4.17 24.31
C VAL A 165 -16.10 -2.92 24.28
N VAL A 166 -15.89 -2.35 25.46
CA VAL A 166 -15.10 -1.12 25.63
C VAL A 166 -13.73 -1.45 26.18
N TRP A 167 -12.72 -0.85 25.56
CA TRP A 167 -11.34 -0.86 26.03
C TRP A 167 -10.87 0.56 26.24
N ARG A 168 -10.13 0.83 27.34
CA ARG A 168 -9.50 2.11 27.66
C ARG A 168 -8.00 1.96 27.76
N TYR A 169 -7.28 2.95 27.25
CA TYR A 169 -5.82 2.94 27.16
C TYR A 169 -5.22 4.06 28.00
N ARG A 170 -4.10 3.77 28.66
CA ARG A 170 -3.30 4.75 29.40
C ARG A 170 -1.92 4.86 28.80
N TYR A 171 -1.40 6.05 28.77
CA TYR A 171 -0.10 6.36 28.19
C TYR A 171 0.78 7.07 29.20
N ASP A 172 2.11 6.86 29.10
CA ASP A 172 3.10 7.65 29.83
C ASP A 172 3.39 8.99 29.15
N ALA A 173 4.32 9.76 29.75
CA ALA A 173 4.74 11.06 29.24
C ALA A 173 5.44 10.97 27.86
N ASP A 174 6.05 9.83 27.55
CA ASP A 174 6.72 9.56 26.28
C ASP A 174 5.73 9.08 25.20
N GLY A 175 4.43 8.92 25.54
CA GLY A 175 3.38 8.49 24.63
C GLY A 175 3.30 6.98 24.44
N LEU A 176 3.98 6.18 25.25
CA LEU A 176 3.90 4.73 25.20
C LEU A 176 2.70 4.22 26.00
N CYS A 177 1.96 3.25 25.44
CA CYS A 177 0.84 2.63 26.14
C CYS A 177 1.35 1.84 27.35
N THR A 178 0.84 2.18 28.54
CA THR A 178 1.23 1.57 29.82
C THR A 178 0.18 0.62 30.37
N ALA A 179 -1.08 0.79 29.97
CA ALA A 179 -2.16 -0.08 30.41
C ALA A 179 -3.32 -0.11 29.41
N ARG A 180 -4.01 -1.24 29.41
CA ARG A 180 -5.31 -1.43 28.74
C ARG A 180 -6.31 -1.98 29.76
N VAL A 181 -7.48 -1.39 29.82
CA VAL A 181 -8.56 -1.73 30.78
C VAL A 181 -9.81 -2.10 30.01
N ASN A 182 -10.44 -3.23 30.33
CA ASN A 182 -11.72 -3.64 29.72
C ASN A 182 -12.93 -3.07 30.48
N GLY A 183 -14.13 -3.35 29.99
CA GLY A 183 -15.39 -2.89 30.61
C GLY A 183 -15.70 -3.52 31.99
N LEU A 184 -14.97 -4.57 32.39
CA LEU A 184 -15.05 -5.22 33.71
C LEU A 184 -13.98 -4.69 34.68
N GLU A 185 -13.28 -3.60 34.31
CA GLU A 185 -12.18 -3.00 35.08
C GLU A 185 -10.94 -3.92 35.22
N GLU A 186 -10.86 -4.99 34.42
CA GLU A 186 -9.67 -5.82 34.36
C GLU A 186 -8.57 -5.08 33.60
N THR A 187 -7.38 -5.03 34.18
CA THR A 187 -6.25 -4.24 33.67
C THR A 187 -5.12 -5.12 33.20
N ILE A 188 -4.65 -4.90 31.98
CA ILE A 188 -3.40 -5.44 31.46
C ILE A 188 -2.37 -4.31 31.51
N LEU A 189 -1.27 -4.54 32.24
CA LEU A 189 -0.15 -3.61 32.31
C LEU A 189 0.93 -4.01 31.29
N TYR A 190 1.51 -3.03 30.63
CA TYR A 190 2.66 -3.21 29.75
C TYR A 190 3.91 -2.70 30.47
N SER A 191 4.82 -3.62 30.81
CA SER A 191 6.15 -3.28 31.35
C SER A 191 7.17 -3.21 30.22
N ARG A 192 8.14 -2.32 30.40
CA ARG A 192 9.38 -2.34 29.58
C ARG A 192 10.27 -3.48 30.04
#